data_7086774aaa87491adef6dd5452a74b29
#
_entry.id   7086774aaa87491adef6dd5452a74b29
#
_cell.length_a   1.000
_cell.length_b   1.000
_cell.length_c   1.000
_cell.angle_alpha   90.00
_cell.angle_beta   90.00
_cell.angle_gamma   90.00
#
_symmetry.space_group_name_H-M   'P 1'
#
loop_
_entity.id
_entity.type
_entity.pdbx_description
1 polymer ?
#
loop_
_entity_poly.entity_id
_entity_poly.type
_entity_poly.pdbx_seq_one_letter_code
_entity_poly.pdbx_strand_id
1 'polypeptide(L)'
;VALLQRITNCVLTTGDKALVLQKPSRGWWVAPGGKMEPGETIKESAEREFREETGLIISADLRAVSTIVIMEGDQVADEWMMFTFHATSFQGKQLAQSPEGKLEWKQITEVPNLPMAPGDKHMFRHVFHGKGIMYGTFYYTKDFELISYRVTPEQP
;
A
#
# COMPACT_ATOMS: atom_id res chain seq x y z
N VAL A 1 -9.94 -17.25 -17.63
CA VAL A 1 -9.79 -17.16 -16.18
C VAL A 1 -8.91 -15.97 -15.86
N ALA A 2 -9.45 -15.03 -15.10
CA ALA A 2 -8.66 -13.89 -14.64
C ALA A 2 -7.64 -14.37 -13.62
N LEU A 3 -6.38 -13.97 -13.79
CA LEU A 3 -5.34 -14.28 -12.81
C LEU A 3 -5.47 -13.31 -11.65
N LEU A 4 -5.36 -13.84 -10.44
CA LEU A 4 -5.30 -13.04 -9.23
C LEU A 4 -4.02 -12.18 -9.27
N GLN A 5 -4.17 -10.86 -9.22
CA GLN A 5 -3.01 -9.97 -9.13
C GLN A 5 -2.49 -9.95 -7.71
N ARG A 6 -1.17 -9.90 -7.60
CA ARG A 6 -0.47 -9.82 -6.32
C ARG A 6 0.35 -8.54 -6.33
N ILE A 7 0.03 -7.66 -5.39
CA ILE A 7 0.65 -6.33 -5.29
C ILE A 7 1.36 -6.24 -3.95
N THR A 8 2.54 -5.62 -3.94
CA THR A 8 3.28 -5.36 -2.71
C THR A 8 3.56 -3.88 -2.60
N ASN A 9 3.57 -3.37 -1.39
CA ASN A 9 3.97 -2.00 -1.12
C ASN A 9 4.68 -1.91 0.24
N CYS A 10 5.31 -0.77 0.50
CA CYS A 10 5.99 -0.55 1.75
C CYS A 10 5.77 0.87 2.27
N VAL A 11 5.46 0.95 3.55
CA VAL A 11 5.40 2.21 4.29
C VAL A 11 6.76 2.41 4.97
N LEU A 12 7.52 3.39 4.51
CA LEU A 12 8.79 3.76 5.15
C LEU A 12 8.54 4.93 6.08
N THR A 13 8.82 4.74 7.36
CA THR A 13 8.71 5.81 8.35
C THR A 13 10.07 6.19 8.89
N THR A 14 10.26 7.47 9.14
CA THR A 14 11.45 7.97 9.83
C THR A 14 11.01 9.10 10.76
N GLY A 15 11.22 8.91 12.06
CA GLY A 15 10.66 9.84 13.05
C GLY A 15 9.15 9.92 12.94
N ASP A 16 8.63 11.10 12.73
CA ASP A 16 7.20 11.39 12.62
C ASP A 16 6.70 11.49 11.17
N LYS A 17 7.52 11.06 10.19
CA LYS A 17 7.19 11.17 8.77
C LYS A 17 7.16 9.82 8.08
N ALA A 18 6.35 9.75 7.02
CA ALA A 18 6.27 8.60 6.12
C ALA A 18 6.48 9.05 4.67
N LEU A 19 7.16 8.23 3.88
CA LEU A 19 7.36 8.50 2.46
C LEU A 19 6.18 7.94 1.67
N VAL A 20 5.47 8.82 0.98
CA VAL A 20 4.31 8.47 0.17
C VAL A 20 4.45 9.02 -1.25
N LEU A 21 3.71 8.42 -2.16
CA LEU A 21 3.75 8.72 -3.58
C LEU A 21 2.37 9.13 -4.06
N GLN A 22 2.29 10.29 -4.75
CA GLN A 22 1.04 10.73 -5.34
C GLN A 22 0.95 10.28 -6.80
N LYS A 23 -0.05 9.46 -7.09
CA LYS A 23 -0.33 9.02 -8.46
C LYS A 23 -0.95 10.15 -9.28
N PRO A 24 -0.53 10.35 -10.52
CA PRO A 24 -1.09 11.42 -11.33
C PRO A 24 -2.54 11.19 -11.76
N SER A 25 -2.97 9.91 -11.89
CA SER A 25 -4.26 9.58 -12.48
C SER A 25 -5.46 10.04 -11.64
N ARG A 26 -5.41 9.95 -10.31
CA ARG A 26 -6.49 10.38 -9.42
C ARG A 26 -6.05 11.38 -8.38
N GLY A 27 -4.76 11.71 -8.37
CA GLY A 27 -4.17 12.49 -7.30
C GLY A 27 -4.12 11.74 -5.97
N TRP A 28 -4.28 10.43 -6.00
CA TRP A 28 -4.26 9.61 -4.80
C TRP A 28 -2.84 9.35 -4.31
N TRP A 29 -2.70 9.39 -3.00
CA TRP A 29 -1.46 9.05 -2.32
C TRP A 29 -1.45 7.57 -1.97
N VAL A 30 -0.31 6.94 -2.18
CA VAL A 30 -0.12 5.50 -1.94
C VAL A 30 1.23 5.25 -1.29
N ALA A 31 1.36 4.10 -0.64
CA ALA A 31 2.68 3.58 -0.30
C ALA A 31 3.35 3.08 -1.58
N PRO A 32 4.63 3.40 -1.83
CA PRO A 32 5.32 2.91 -3.02
C PRO A 32 5.30 1.40 -3.13
N GLY A 33 5.02 0.89 -4.33
CA GLY A 33 4.92 -0.55 -4.57
C GLY A 33 4.43 -0.85 -5.98
N GLY A 34 4.16 -2.11 -6.25
CA GLY A 34 3.69 -2.55 -7.56
C GLY A 34 3.44 -4.05 -7.61
N LYS A 35 3.35 -4.56 -8.82
CA LYS A 35 3.01 -5.97 -9.06
C LYS A 35 4.20 -6.87 -8.82
N MET A 36 3.94 -8.03 -8.21
CA MET A 36 4.94 -9.07 -8.07
C MET A 36 5.31 -9.64 -9.43
N GLU A 37 6.59 -9.99 -9.57
CA GLU A 37 7.07 -10.78 -10.70
C GLU A 37 7.03 -12.26 -10.35
N PRO A 38 6.88 -13.15 -11.36
CA PRO A 38 6.86 -14.60 -11.12
C PRO A 38 8.12 -15.04 -10.34
N GLY A 39 7.91 -15.84 -9.31
CA GLY A 39 9.00 -16.41 -8.52
C GLY A 39 9.54 -15.55 -7.41
N GLU A 40 9.14 -14.29 -7.32
CA GLU A 40 9.54 -13.46 -6.19
C GLU A 40 8.82 -13.87 -4.90
N THR A 41 9.51 -13.76 -3.77
CA THR A 41 8.81 -13.73 -2.48
C THR A 41 8.13 -12.37 -2.35
N ILE A 42 7.13 -12.27 -1.48
CA ILE A 42 6.45 -10.98 -1.27
C ILE A 42 7.42 -9.92 -0.72
N LYS A 43 8.38 -10.32 0.11
CA LYS A 43 9.40 -9.41 0.64
C LYS A 43 10.33 -8.91 -0.47
N GLU A 44 10.81 -9.81 -1.34
CA GLU A 44 11.63 -9.42 -2.49
C GLU A 44 10.92 -8.43 -3.39
N SER A 45 9.64 -8.68 -3.68
CA SER A 45 8.83 -7.80 -4.52
C SER A 45 8.69 -6.42 -3.90
N ALA A 46 8.35 -6.34 -2.61
CA ALA A 46 8.16 -5.06 -1.93
C ALA A 46 9.44 -4.24 -1.94
N GLU A 47 10.57 -4.86 -1.67
CA GLU A 47 11.87 -4.18 -1.62
C GLU A 47 12.33 -3.75 -3.00
N ARG A 48 12.11 -4.57 -4.03
CA ARG A 48 12.43 -4.23 -5.43
C ARG A 48 11.59 -3.06 -5.94
N GLU A 49 10.27 -3.15 -5.79
CA GLU A 49 9.36 -2.10 -6.23
C GLU A 49 9.65 -0.77 -5.51
N PHE A 50 9.92 -0.83 -4.21
CA PHE A 50 10.25 0.35 -3.44
C PHE A 50 11.51 1.03 -3.97
N ARG A 51 12.53 0.25 -4.27
CA ARG A 51 13.78 0.79 -4.84
C ARG A 51 13.58 1.38 -6.22
N GLU A 52 12.81 0.72 -7.08
CA GLU A 52 12.50 1.24 -8.42
C GLU A 52 11.79 2.58 -8.36
N GLU A 53 10.86 2.74 -7.42
CA GLU A 53 10.05 3.95 -7.33
C GLU A 53 10.70 5.07 -6.52
N THR A 54 11.55 4.75 -5.56
CA THR A 54 12.11 5.74 -4.63
C THR A 54 13.62 5.90 -4.71
N GLY A 55 14.33 4.92 -5.23
CA GLY A 55 15.80 4.85 -5.19
C GLY A 55 16.35 4.32 -3.88
N LEU A 56 15.50 4.08 -2.88
CA LEU A 56 15.94 3.68 -1.55
C LEU A 56 15.94 2.17 -1.37
N ILE A 57 16.94 1.69 -0.66
CA ILE A 57 17.09 0.27 -0.32
C ILE A 57 16.63 0.10 1.13
N ILE A 58 15.65 -0.79 1.31
CA ILE A 58 15.03 -1.04 2.61
C ILE A 58 15.10 -2.51 2.96
N SER A 59 14.96 -2.81 4.25
CA SER A 59 14.63 -4.13 4.75
C SER A 59 13.32 -3.99 5.50
N ALA A 60 12.29 -4.69 5.04
CA ALA A 60 10.93 -4.44 5.49
C ALA A 60 10.29 -5.69 6.09
N ASP A 61 9.35 -5.47 7.02
CA ASP A 61 8.58 -6.51 7.69
C ASP A 61 7.12 -6.43 7.30
N LEU A 62 6.47 -7.58 7.12
CA LEU A 62 5.06 -7.66 6.76
C LEU A 62 4.17 -7.12 7.88
N ARG A 63 3.24 -6.23 7.52
CA ARG A 63 2.33 -5.60 8.49
C ARG A 63 0.86 -5.68 8.11
N ALA A 64 0.52 -5.92 6.85
CA ALA A 64 -0.88 -6.06 6.45
C ALA A 64 -1.01 -6.95 5.22
N VAL A 65 -2.10 -7.73 5.19
CA VAL A 65 -2.50 -8.51 4.03
C VAL A 65 -3.94 -8.13 3.72
N SER A 66 -4.17 -7.59 2.53
CA SER A 66 -5.48 -7.10 2.14
C SER A 66 -5.97 -7.82 0.89
N THR A 67 -7.22 -8.26 0.93
CA THR A 67 -7.93 -8.73 -0.25
C THR A 67 -8.78 -7.59 -0.77
N ILE A 68 -8.59 -7.22 -2.03
CA ILE A 68 -9.32 -6.12 -2.67
C ILE A 68 -10.26 -6.74 -3.69
N VAL A 69 -11.56 -6.50 -3.54
CA VAL A 69 -12.58 -7.06 -4.42
C VAL A 69 -13.34 -5.92 -5.09
N ILE A 70 -13.36 -5.92 -6.41
CA ILE A 70 -14.13 -4.95 -7.19
C ILE A 70 -15.42 -5.61 -7.62
N MET A 71 -16.55 -5.01 -7.24
CA MET A 71 -17.88 -5.54 -7.52
C MET A 71 -18.52 -4.81 -8.70
N GLU A 72 -19.28 -5.57 -9.47
CA GLU A 72 -20.19 -5.03 -10.48
C GLU A 72 -21.56 -5.64 -10.19
N GLY A 73 -22.40 -4.87 -9.48
CA GLY A 73 -23.64 -5.44 -8.92
C GLY A 73 -23.30 -6.55 -7.94
N ASP A 74 -23.87 -7.72 -8.16
CA ASP A 74 -23.64 -8.91 -7.31
C ASP A 74 -22.45 -9.77 -7.77
N GLN A 75 -21.77 -9.37 -8.84
CA GLN A 75 -20.68 -10.13 -9.43
C GLN A 75 -19.33 -9.56 -9.07
N VAL A 76 -18.35 -10.43 -8.84
CA VAL A 76 -16.96 -10.01 -8.69
C VAL A 76 -16.40 -9.70 -10.08
N ALA A 77 -16.04 -8.44 -10.31
CA ALA A 77 -15.45 -8.00 -11.57
C ALA A 77 -13.94 -8.16 -11.57
N ASP A 78 -13.28 -7.98 -10.42
CA ASP A 78 -11.83 -8.11 -10.29
C ASP A 78 -11.47 -8.37 -8.84
N GLU A 79 -10.30 -8.96 -8.63
CA GLU A 79 -9.81 -9.24 -7.28
C GLU A 79 -8.28 -9.23 -7.29
N TRP A 80 -7.68 -8.63 -6.27
CA TRP A 80 -6.24 -8.73 -6.07
C TRP A 80 -5.87 -8.79 -4.59
N MET A 81 -4.65 -9.25 -4.34
CA MET A 81 -4.06 -9.28 -3.00
C MET A 81 -3.01 -8.19 -2.89
N MET A 82 -3.00 -7.49 -1.78
CA MET A 82 -1.99 -6.49 -1.47
C MET A 82 -1.29 -6.85 -0.16
N PHE A 83 0.03 -6.93 -0.23
CA PHE A 83 0.89 -7.23 0.92
C PHE A 83 1.64 -5.97 1.28
N THR A 84 1.38 -5.44 2.47
CA THR A 84 1.96 -4.18 2.93
C THR A 84 3.04 -4.43 3.96
N PHE A 85 4.20 -3.87 3.70
CA PHE A 85 5.38 -3.96 4.56
C PHE A 85 5.64 -2.62 5.25
N HIS A 86 6.44 -2.66 6.30
CA HIS A 86 6.91 -1.48 7.01
C HIS A 86 8.42 -1.52 7.14
N ALA A 87 9.07 -0.40 6.88
CA ALA A 87 10.49 -0.22 7.10
C ALA A 87 10.70 1.06 7.91
N THR A 88 11.77 1.09 8.72
CA THR A 88 12.09 2.24 9.57
C THR A 88 13.47 2.84 9.28
N SER A 89 14.21 2.23 8.36
CA SER A 89 15.52 2.72 7.95
C SER A 89 15.73 2.43 6.48
N PHE A 90 16.67 3.13 5.88
CA PHE A 90 16.98 2.97 4.48
C PHE A 90 18.43 3.30 4.19
N GLN A 91 18.90 2.82 3.04
CA GLN A 91 20.18 3.17 2.44
C GLN A 91 19.95 3.70 1.04
N GLY A 92 20.96 4.34 0.49
CA GLY A 92 20.88 4.87 -0.87
C GLY A 92 20.38 6.30 -0.91
N LYS A 93 20.13 6.78 -2.14
CA LYS A 93 19.73 8.16 -2.38
C LYS A 93 18.34 8.18 -3.00
N GLN A 94 17.47 8.97 -2.41
CA GLN A 94 16.12 9.16 -2.93
C GLN A 94 16.15 9.80 -4.31
N LEU A 95 15.34 9.26 -5.23
CA LEU A 95 15.16 9.85 -6.55
C LEU A 95 14.55 11.23 -6.42
N ALA A 96 14.98 12.17 -7.25
CA ALA A 96 14.39 13.51 -7.32
C ALA A 96 12.93 13.42 -7.75
N GLN A 97 12.61 12.45 -8.63
CA GLN A 97 11.26 12.20 -9.12
C GLN A 97 11.09 10.72 -9.37
N SER A 98 9.97 10.17 -8.88
CA SER A 98 9.62 8.78 -9.14
C SER A 98 9.08 8.63 -10.57
N PRO A 99 9.36 7.48 -11.25
CA PRO A 99 8.69 7.18 -12.52
C PRO A 99 7.17 7.05 -12.40
N GLU A 100 6.65 6.81 -11.18
CA GLU A 100 5.24 6.56 -10.95
C GLU A 100 4.46 7.77 -10.39
N GLY A 101 5.14 8.85 -10.04
CA GLY A 101 4.48 10.03 -9.50
C GLY A 101 5.39 10.87 -8.62
N LYS A 102 4.76 11.67 -7.75
CA LYS A 102 5.44 12.61 -6.87
C LYS A 102 5.72 11.97 -5.51
N LEU A 103 6.99 11.97 -5.10
CA LEU A 103 7.39 11.48 -3.77
C LEU A 103 7.43 12.63 -2.77
N GLU A 104 6.80 12.43 -1.61
CA GLU A 104 6.88 13.39 -0.51
C GLU A 104 6.94 12.68 0.84
N TRP A 105 7.70 13.25 1.74
CA TRP A 105 7.67 12.90 3.16
C TRP A 105 6.54 13.69 3.81
N LYS A 106 5.55 12.97 4.36
CA LYS A 106 4.39 13.57 5.02
C LYS A 106 4.40 13.24 6.49
N GLN A 107 3.84 14.13 7.31
CA GLN A 107 3.62 13.83 8.71
C GLN A 107 2.71 12.61 8.85
N ILE A 108 3.06 11.67 9.71
CA ILE A 108 2.28 10.46 9.95
C ILE A 108 0.83 10.81 10.30
N THR A 109 0.63 11.88 11.07
CA THR A 109 -0.70 12.33 11.50
C THR A 109 -1.57 12.80 10.34
N GLU A 110 -0.99 13.31 9.24
CA GLU A 110 -1.77 13.79 8.11
C GLU A 110 -2.03 12.73 7.04
N VAL A 111 -1.23 11.66 7.00
CA VAL A 111 -1.33 10.65 5.94
C VAL A 111 -2.75 10.08 5.77
N PRO A 112 -3.45 9.64 6.84
CA PRO A 112 -4.80 9.09 6.67
C PRO A 112 -5.83 10.09 6.15
N ASN A 113 -5.53 11.39 6.16
CA ASN A 113 -6.42 12.43 5.67
C ASN A 113 -6.10 12.86 4.23
N LEU A 114 -5.06 12.30 3.64
CA LEU A 114 -4.73 12.57 2.24
C LEU A 114 -5.73 11.87 1.31
N PRO A 115 -5.94 12.40 0.08
CA PRO A 115 -6.74 11.69 -0.91
C PRO A 115 -6.14 10.31 -1.22
N MET A 116 -6.92 9.26 -1.02
CA MET A 116 -6.50 7.88 -1.27
C MET A 116 -7.69 6.95 -1.40
N ALA A 117 -7.44 5.71 -1.83
CA ALA A 117 -8.47 4.68 -1.79
C ALA A 117 -8.93 4.51 -0.34
N PRO A 118 -10.27 4.52 -0.10
CA PRO A 118 -10.79 4.53 1.28
C PRO A 118 -10.26 3.42 2.18
N GLY A 119 -10.06 2.21 1.65
CA GLY A 119 -9.52 1.09 2.42
C GLY A 119 -8.08 1.27 2.86
N ASP A 120 -7.30 2.04 2.12
CA ASP A 120 -5.88 2.25 2.42
C ASP A 120 -5.68 3.03 3.73
N LYS A 121 -6.66 3.81 4.16
CA LYS A 121 -6.61 4.51 5.45
C LYS A 121 -6.45 3.52 6.61
N HIS A 122 -7.13 2.39 6.53
CA HIS A 122 -7.06 1.34 7.55
C HIS A 122 -5.68 0.71 7.59
N MET A 123 -5.10 0.46 6.43
CA MET A 123 -3.75 -0.08 6.31
C MET A 123 -2.73 0.89 6.91
N PHE A 124 -2.77 2.16 6.54
CA PHE A 124 -1.85 3.17 7.09
C PHE A 124 -1.98 3.30 8.61
N ARG A 125 -3.20 3.39 9.11
CA ARG A 125 -3.43 3.48 10.56
C ARG A 125 -2.87 2.30 11.31
N HIS A 126 -3.06 1.10 10.77
CA HIS A 126 -2.51 -0.10 11.39
C HIS A 126 -0.98 -0.08 11.40
N VAL A 127 -0.35 0.27 10.27
CA VAL A 127 1.11 0.33 10.20
C VAL A 127 1.66 1.36 11.19
N PHE A 128 1.01 2.51 11.31
CA PHE A 128 1.50 3.58 12.20
C PHE A 128 1.26 3.29 13.68
N HIS A 129 0.15 2.68 14.04
CA HIS A 129 -0.29 2.61 15.45
C HIS A 129 -0.59 1.21 15.96
N GLY A 130 -0.80 0.23 15.07
CA GLY A 130 -1.13 -1.13 15.45
C GLY A 130 0.08 -2.01 15.67
N LYS A 131 -0.20 -3.25 16.03
CA LYS A 131 0.83 -4.28 16.23
C LYS A 131 0.51 -5.50 15.38
N GLY A 132 1.56 -6.21 14.97
CA GLY A 132 1.41 -7.44 14.22
C GLY A 132 0.87 -7.21 12.82
N ILE A 133 0.23 -8.22 12.27
CA ILE A 133 -0.26 -8.22 10.90
C ILE A 133 -1.77 -7.99 10.91
N MET A 134 -2.23 -7.02 10.14
CA MET A 134 -3.65 -6.80 9.88
C MET A 134 -4.07 -7.63 8.67
N TYR A 135 -5.19 -8.33 8.80
CA TYR A 135 -5.82 -9.01 7.68
C TYR A 135 -7.10 -8.27 7.33
N GLY A 136 -7.27 -7.92 6.08
CA GLY A 136 -8.45 -7.17 5.66
C GLY A 136 -9.02 -7.64 4.34
N THR A 137 -10.34 -7.42 4.18
CA THR A 137 -11.03 -7.57 2.90
C THR A 137 -11.84 -6.31 2.66
N PHE A 138 -11.66 -5.73 1.47
CA PHE A 138 -12.28 -4.46 1.10
C PHE A 138 -13.04 -4.64 -0.20
N TYR A 139 -14.35 -4.35 -0.17
CA TYR A 139 -15.22 -4.44 -1.34
C TYR A 139 -15.47 -3.04 -1.88
N TYR A 140 -15.15 -2.85 -3.16
CA TYR A 140 -15.29 -1.57 -3.85
C TYR A 140 -16.24 -1.68 -5.04
N THR A 141 -16.84 -0.56 -5.40
CA THR A 141 -17.46 -0.41 -6.72
C THR A 141 -16.36 -0.27 -7.79
N LYS A 142 -16.75 -0.30 -9.07
CA LYS A 142 -15.82 -0.04 -10.18
C LYS A 142 -15.19 1.36 -10.12
N ASP A 143 -15.85 2.31 -9.46
CA ASP A 143 -15.35 3.68 -9.28
C ASP A 143 -14.54 3.84 -7.98
N PHE A 144 -14.22 2.73 -7.34
CA PHE A 144 -13.46 2.70 -6.07
C PHE A 144 -14.17 3.41 -4.91
N GLU A 145 -15.49 3.32 -4.87
CA GLU A 145 -16.26 3.64 -3.67
C GLU A 145 -16.31 2.42 -2.78
N LEU A 146 -15.99 2.58 -1.50
CA LEU A 146 -15.94 1.47 -0.55
C LEU A 146 -17.37 1.04 -0.18
N ILE A 147 -17.74 -0.19 -0.50
CA ILE A 147 -19.06 -0.75 -0.19
C ILE A 147 -19.07 -1.27 1.25
N SER A 148 -18.08 -2.07 1.61
CA SER A 148 -17.96 -2.67 2.94
C SER A 148 -16.54 -3.19 3.12
N TYR A 149 -16.20 -3.44 4.37
CA TYR A 149 -14.89 -4.03 4.69
C TYR A 149 -14.95 -4.73 6.05
N ARG A 150 -13.97 -5.59 6.28
CA ARG A 150 -13.71 -6.14 7.61
C ARG A 150 -12.20 -6.29 7.79
N VAL A 151 -11.71 -6.03 8.98
CA VAL A 151 -10.29 -6.15 9.32
C VAL A 151 -10.11 -6.89 10.63
N THR A 152 -9.03 -7.64 10.73
CA THR A 152 -8.60 -8.33 11.95
C THR A 152 -7.12 -8.00 12.19
N PRO A 153 -6.72 -7.46 13.34
CA PRO A 153 -7.59 -7.06 14.47
C PRO A 153 -8.44 -5.84 14.11
N GLU A 154 -9.59 -5.73 14.76
CA GLU A 154 -10.42 -4.55 14.62
C GLU A 154 -9.66 -3.33 15.13
N GLN A 155 -9.84 -2.22 14.42
CA GLN A 155 -9.25 -0.96 14.81
C GLN A 155 -10.14 -0.24 15.81
N PRO A 156 -9.54 0.41 16.82
CA PRO A 156 -10.32 1.20 17.77
C PRO A 156 -11.02 2.39 17.14
#